data_101a3c8f9efabb77183778ba55adaee3
#
_entry.id   101a3c8f9efabb77183778ba55adaee3
#
_cell.length_a   1.000
_cell.length_b   1.000
_cell.length_c   1.000
_cell.angle_alpha   90.00
_cell.angle_beta   90.00
_cell.angle_gamma   90.00
#
_symmetry.space_group_name_H-M   'P 1'
#
loop_
_entity.id
_entity.type
_entity.pdbx_description
1 polymer ?
#
loop_
_entity_poly.entity_id
_entity_poly.type
_entity_poly.pdbx_seq_one_letter_code
_entity_poly.pdbx_strand_id
1 'polypeptide(L)' 'MTNRYHSFDDLPLTMRVEELMPILGIGRNTAYDLVRCGSIRSIKIGRQLRIPKQALIDYLTAEGSR' A
#
# COMPACT_ATOMS: atom_id res chain seq x y z
N MET A 1 -2.28 -18.17 -5.24
CA MET A 1 -1.21 -17.72 -4.36
C MET A 1 -1.76 -17.30 -3.00
N THR A 2 -1.09 -17.73 -1.96
CA THR A 2 -1.56 -17.41 -0.61
C THR A 2 -1.14 -16.00 -0.23
N ASN A 3 -2.12 -15.20 0.19
CA ASN A 3 -1.84 -13.87 0.67
C ASN A 3 -1.35 -13.95 2.12
N ARG A 4 -0.29 -13.20 2.42
CA ARG A 4 0.28 -13.14 3.76
C ARG A 4 -0.69 -12.50 4.75
N TYR A 5 -1.49 -11.55 4.27
CA TYR A 5 -2.36 -10.75 5.12
C TYR A 5 -3.81 -11.16 4.88
N HIS A 6 -4.51 -11.51 5.94
CA HIS A 6 -5.90 -11.97 5.86
C HIS A 6 -6.89 -10.86 6.13
N SER A 7 -6.46 -9.80 6.79
CA SER A 7 -7.32 -8.66 7.10
C SER A 7 -6.46 -7.43 7.27
N PHE A 8 -7.12 -6.27 7.35
CA PHE A 8 -6.39 -5.02 7.55
C PHE A 8 -5.67 -5.00 8.90
N ASP A 9 -6.18 -5.73 9.87
CA ASP A 9 -5.55 -5.78 11.19
C ASP A 9 -4.19 -6.47 11.15
N ASP A 10 -3.96 -7.32 10.17
CA ASP A 10 -2.69 -8.02 10.04
C ASP A 10 -1.61 -7.14 9.42
N LEU A 11 -1.98 -5.99 8.88
CA LEU A 11 -1.01 -5.11 8.23
C LEU A 11 -0.20 -4.35 9.27
N PRO A 12 1.10 -4.09 9.00
CA PRO A 12 1.88 -3.24 9.90
C PRO A 12 1.39 -1.80 9.83
N LEU A 13 1.73 -1.00 10.85
CA LEU A 13 1.30 0.40 10.90
C LEU A 13 1.81 1.19 9.71
N THR A 14 3.02 0.91 9.27
CA THR A 14 3.57 1.51 8.07
C THR A 14 4.21 0.43 7.22
N MET A 15 4.24 0.64 5.91
CA MET A 15 4.77 -0.34 4.97
C MET A 15 5.70 0.35 3.99
N ARG A 16 6.61 -0.43 3.44
CA ARG A 16 7.42 0.04 2.32
C ARG A 16 6.65 -0.16 1.02
N VAL A 17 7.06 0.57 -0.02
CA VAL A 17 6.39 0.47 -1.31
C VAL A 17 6.40 -0.98 -1.81
N GLU A 18 7.54 -1.66 -1.64
CA GLU A 18 7.67 -3.04 -2.11
C GLU A 18 6.67 -3.99 -1.42
N GLU A 19 6.25 -3.67 -0.23
CA GLU A 19 5.31 -4.52 0.49
C GLU A 19 3.90 -4.45 -0.10
N LEU A 20 3.62 -3.43 -0.92
CA LEU A 20 2.34 -3.34 -1.61
C LEU A 20 2.22 -4.39 -2.71
N MET A 21 3.33 -4.86 -3.22
CA MET A 21 3.32 -5.81 -4.34
C MET A 21 2.53 -7.07 -4.03
N PRO A 22 2.86 -7.80 -2.95
CA PRO A 22 2.09 -9.01 -2.64
C PRO A 22 0.70 -8.71 -2.11
N ILE A 23 0.52 -7.57 -1.43
CA ILE A 23 -0.77 -7.22 -0.87
C ILE A 23 -1.78 -6.94 -1.97
N LEU A 24 -1.36 -6.20 -3.00
CA LEU A 24 -2.25 -5.80 -4.08
C LEU A 24 -2.12 -6.69 -5.31
N GLY A 25 -1.14 -7.58 -5.32
CA GLY A 25 -0.92 -8.43 -6.48
C GLY A 25 -0.43 -7.67 -7.70
N ILE A 26 0.44 -6.69 -7.50
CA ILE A 26 0.94 -5.84 -8.57
C ILE A 26 2.45 -5.91 -8.64
N GLY A 27 3.00 -5.43 -9.77
CA GLY A 27 4.43 -5.36 -9.94
C GLY A 27 5.03 -4.13 -9.27
N ARG A 28 6.36 -4.07 -9.27
CA ARG A 28 7.08 -2.99 -8.61
C ARG A 28 6.75 -1.63 -9.24
N ASN A 29 6.77 -1.55 -10.56
CA ASN A 29 6.52 -0.27 -11.23
C ASN A 29 5.14 0.25 -10.91
N THR A 30 4.15 -0.63 -10.91
CA THR A 30 2.79 -0.24 -10.58
C THR A 30 2.69 0.25 -9.14
N ALA A 31 3.36 -0.43 -8.23
CA ALA A 31 3.34 -0.03 -6.82
C ALA A 31 3.93 1.37 -6.65
N TYR A 32 5.08 1.63 -7.27
CA TYR A 32 5.69 2.96 -7.18
C TYR A 32 4.85 4.02 -7.87
N ASP A 33 4.19 3.67 -8.97
CA ASP A 33 3.30 4.63 -9.64
C ASP A 33 2.13 5.03 -8.76
N LEU A 34 1.52 4.08 -8.07
CA LEU A 34 0.40 4.39 -7.17
C LEU A 34 0.81 5.37 -6.08
N VAL A 35 2.01 5.21 -5.56
CA VAL A 35 2.53 6.11 -4.53
C VAL A 35 2.90 7.46 -5.14
N ARG A 36 3.58 7.43 -6.30
CA ARG A 36 4.08 8.64 -6.94
C ARG A 36 2.97 9.54 -7.41
N CYS A 37 1.91 8.97 -7.97
CA CYS A 37 0.79 9.77 -8.48
C CYS A 37 -0.19 10.19 -7.39
N GLY A 38 0.03 9.74 -6.16
CA GLY A 38 -0.80 10.14 -5.04
C GLY A 38 -2.06 9.31 -4.83
N SER A 39 -2.22 8.22 -5.59
CA SER A 39 -3.37 7.34 -5.37
C SER A 39 -3.32 6.71 -3.98
N ILE A 40 -2.12 6.39 -3.52
CA ILE A 40 -1.90 5.92 -2.16
C ILE A 40 -0.99 6.93 -1.48
N ARG A 41 -1.47 7.50 -0.38
CA ARG A 41 -0.68 8.48 0.36
C ARG A 41 0.54 7.82 0.96
N SER A 42 1.63 8.58 1.02
CA SER A 42 2.86 8.10 1.62
C SER A 42 3.47 9.20 2.47
N ILE A 43 4.33 8.76 3.39
CA ILE A 43 5.07 9.66 4.27
C ILE A 43 6.54 9.43 3.99
N LYS A 44 7.29 10.53 3.85
CA LYS A 44 8.73 10.42 3.67
C LYS A 44 9.40 10.55 5.02
N ILE A 45 10.07 9.50 5.44
CA ILE A 45 10.80 9.48 6.70
C ILE A 45 12.28 9.30 6.36
N GLY A 46 13.06 10.36 6.54
CA GLY A 46 14.44 10.34 6.10
C GLY A 46 14.51 10.16 4.59
N ARG A 47 15.10 9.07 4.15
CA ARG A 47 15.23 8.76 2.73
C ARG A 47 14.25 7.70 2.28
N GLN A 48 13.37 7.25 3.15
CA GLN A 48 12.46 6.16 2.85
C GLN A 48 11.04 6.66 2.76
N LEU A 49 10.32 6.10 1.79
CA LEU A 49 8.88 6.31 1.69
C LEU A 49 8.18 5.23 2.49
N ARG A 50 7.25 5.66 3.33
CA ARG A 50 6.44 4.75 4.14
C ARG A 50 4.98 4.98 3.85
N ILE A 51 4.25 3.90 3.70
CA ILE A 51 2.82 3.97 3.44
C ILE A 51 2.10 3.64 4.73
N PRO A 52 1.36 4.61 5.31
CA PRO A 52 0.57 4.31 6.51
C PRO A 52 -0.50 3.27 6.18
N LYS A 53 -0.77 2.42 7.14
CA LYS A 53 -1.81 1.40 6.99
C LYS A 53 -3.13 2.03 6.55
N GLN A 54 -3.48 3.16 7.15
CA GLN A 54 -4.75 3.82 6.85
C GLN A 54 -4.80 4.29 5.40
N ALA A 55 -3.67 4.73 4.85
CA ALA A 55 -3.64 5.17 3.46
C ALA A 55 -3.98 4.03 2.51
N LEU A 56 -3.48 2.84 2.80
CA LEU A 56 -3.79 1.68 1.98
C LEU A 56 -5.25 1.28 2.14
N ILE A 57 -5.77 1.30 3.36
CA ILE A 57 -7.17 0.99 3.61
C ILE A 57 -8.06 1.98 2.88
N ASP A 58 -7.73 3.26 2.94
CA ASP A 58 -8.50 4.29 2.24
C ASP A 58 -8.52 4.05 0.74
N TYR A 59 -7.38 3.69 0.18
CA TYR A 59 -7.28 3.42 -1.25
C TYR A 59 -8.17 2.24 -1.65
N LEU A 60 -8.07 1.15 -0.90
CA LEU A 60 -8.85 -0.05 -1.20
C LEU A 60 -10.34 0.19 -1.03
N THR A 61 -10.71 0.94 0.00
CA THR A 61 -12.11 1.25 0.25
C THR A 61 -12.69 2.11 -0.85
N ALA A 62 -11.93 3.13 -1.27
CA ALA A 62 -12.40 4.04 -2.33
C ALA A 62 -12.55 3.30 -3.65
N GLU A 63 -11.58 2.46 -4.00
CA GLU A 63 -11.65 1.73 -5.26
C GLU A 63 -12.72 0.66 -5.23
N GLY A 64 -12.91 0.05 -4.07
CA GLY A 64 -13.91 -0.99 -3.92
C GLY A 64 -15.35 -0.46 -3.88
N SER A 65 -15.51 0.84 -3.71
CA SER A 65 -16.84 1.45 -3.62
C SER A 65 -17.49 1.66 -4.96
N ARG A 66 -16.76 1.46 -6.02
CA ARG A 66 -17.29 1.69 -7.37
C ARG A 66 -18.11 0.55 -7.90
#